data_199e538be7c8d76ff23ebf3840e8d1eb
#
_entry.id   199e538be7c8d76ff23ebf3840e8d1eb
#
_cell.length_a   1.000
_cell.length_b   1.000
_cell.length_c   1.000
_cell.angle_alpha   90.00
_cell.angle_beta   90.00
_cell.angle_gamma   90.00
#
_symmetry.space_group_name_H-M   'P 1'
#
loop_
_entity.id
_entity.type
_entity.pdbx_description
1 polymer ?
#
loop_
_entity_poly.entity_id
_entity_poly.type
_entity_poly.pdbx_seq_one_letter_code
_entity_poly.pdbx_strand_id
1 'polypeptide(L)'
;LYFLYSSGTTGKPKCIVHSAGGTLIQHIKEHKYHCDMKENDRIMYFTTCGWMMWNWMVTALASKVTLVLYEGSPIFPNPLILFEIAEKERLSFFGASAKYIDSLNKIKIRPNEKHSFNNLRVFASTGSPLAPKSYDWVYSNIKKDIQLSSISGGTDIVACFVHGNPCLPVKKGEIQCSSLGMDVQSWGDDGNRLFNKPGELVCTNSFPSIPLGFWNDDKDKRFKKAYFEKYNNIWHHGDFVIETDSNSFIVEGRSDATLNPGGIRIGTAEIYRQVESLAEVKEALAIGQEWKNDQRIILFLIMQENIELDDELKDKIRVSIRNGASPRHVPAKILKVNDFPRTRSGKISELAVRNIVHKKELKNIEALMNPEILDIYKDIDGL
;
A
#
# COMPACT_ATOMS: atom_id res chain seq x y z
N LEU A 1 -9.02 16.59 -15.74
CA LEU A 1 -10.01 16.51 -14.67
C LEU A 1 -9.38 16.80 -13.32
N TYR A 2 -8.24 16.15 -13.01
CA TYR A 2 -7.55 16.29 -11.75
C TYR A 2 -6.11 16.72 -11.94
N PHE A 3 -5.62 17.54 -11.01
CA PHE A 3 -4.22 17.79 -10.76
C PHE A 3 -3.89 17.12 -9.42
N LEU A 4 -3.17 16.01 -9.48
CA LEU A 4 -2.85 15.24 -8.28
C LEU A 4 -1.35 15.30 -8.00
N TYR A 5 -1.00 15.39 -6.74
CA TYR A 5 0.38 15.40 -6.31
C TYR A 5 0.76 14.04 -5.74
N SER A 6 1.80 13.43 -6.32
CA SER A 6 2.45 12.30 -5.65
C SER A 6 3.64 12.81 -4.85
N SER A 7 3.78 12.31 -3.63
CA SER A 7 4.98 12.53 -2.82
C SER A 7 6.15 11.87 -3.54
N GLY A 8 6.89 12.64 -4.35
CA GLY A 8 8.12 12.14 -4.94
C GLY A 8 9.12 11.83 -3.83
N THR A 9 9.50 10.58 -3.69
CA THR A 9 10.50 10.14 -2.71
C THR A 9 11.91 10.65 -3.06
N THR A 10 12.12 11.11 -4.29
CA THR A 10 13.43 11.51 -4.84
C THR A 10 13.52 12.92 -5.38
N GLY A 11 12.48 13.77 -5.23
CA GLY A 11 12.47 15.13 -5.78
C GLY A 11 11.19 15.89 -5.44
N LYS A 12 10.99 17.09 -6.01
CA LYS A 12 9.74 17.84 -5.85
C LYS A 12 8.53 16.97 -6.18
N PRO A 13 7.38 17.13 -5.47
CA PRO A 13 6.17 16.40 -5.78
C PRO A 13 5.82 16.46 -7.27
N LYS A 14 5.48 15.33 -7.87
CA LYS A 14 5.00 15.31 -9.25
C LYS A 14 3.59 15.92 -9.28
N CYS A 15 3.38 16.96 -10.05
CA CYS A 15 2.05 17.51 -10.31
C CYS A 15 1.49 16.80 -11.56
N ILE A 16 0.70 15.77 -11.35
CA ILE A 16 0.23 14.86 -12.39
C ILE A 16 -1.09 15.38 -12.94
N VAL A 17 -1.18 15.51 -14.27
CA VAL A 17 -2.38 15.99 -14.97
C VAL A 17 -3.17 14.80 -15.50
N HIS A 18 -4.39 14.61 -15.01
CA HIS A 18 -5.28 13.52 -15.44
C HIS A 18 -6.38 13.99 -16.36
N SER A 19 -6.67 13.19 -17.40
CA SER A 19 -7.75 13.44 -18.34
C SER A 19 -9.14 13.22 -17.71
N ALA A 20 -10.17 13.86 -18.25
CA ALA A 20 -11.54 13.65 -17.78
C ALA A 20 -12.11 12.31 -18.27
N GLY A 21 -12.10 12.08 -19.58
CA GLY A 21 -12.70 10.89 -20.19
C GLY A 21 -11.99 9.60 -19.81
N GLY A 22 -10.65 9.57 -19.89
CA GLY A 22 -9.86 8.39 -19.56
C GLY A 22 -10.01 7.98 -18.09
N THR A 23 -9.95 8.95 -17.17
CA THR A 23 -10.17 8.69 -15.74
C THR A 23 -11.57 8.15 -15.48
N LEU A 24 -12.60 8.76 -16.08
CA LEU A 24 -13.99 8.32 -15.92
C LEU A 24 -14.21 6.88 -16.41
N ILE A 25 -13.72 6.56 -17.60
CA ILE A 25 -13.82 5.20 -18.17
C ILE A 25 -13.12 4.18 -17.26
N GLN A 26 -11.91 4.50 -16.82
CA GLN A 26 -11.14 3.63 -15.96
C GLN A 26 -11.86 3.35 -14.63
N HIS A 27 -12.39 4.40 -13.98
CA HIS A 27 -13.09 4.25 -12.71
C HIS A 27 -14.44 3.51 -12.85
N ILE A 28 -15.24 3.83 -13.88
CA ILE A 28 -16.50 3.11 -14.13
C ILE A 28 -16.23 1.60 -14.34
N LYS A 29 -15.20 1.26 -15.09
CA LYS A 29 -14.78 -0.12 -15.28
C LYS A 29 -14.45 -0.80 -13.93
N GLU A 30 -13.68 -0.13 -13.06
CA GLU A 30 -13.33 -0.65 -11.74
C GLU A 30 -14.57 -0.79 -10.85
N HIS A 31 -15.42 0.24 -10.79
CA HIS A 31 -16.64 0.20 -9.99
C HIS A 31 -17.58 -0.94 -10.41
N LYS A 32 -17.84 -1.06 -11.71
CA LYS A 32 -18.82 -2.04 -12.22
C LYS A 32 -18.30 -3.48 -12.21
N TYR A 33 -17.08 -3.70 -12.70
CA TYR A 33 -16.63 -5.06 -12.97
C TYR A 33 -15.72 -5.63 -11.87
N HIS A 34 -15.00 -4.78 -11.16
CA HIS A 34 -14.14 -5.22 -10.06
C HIS A 34 -14.81 -5.15 -8.69
N CYS A 35 -15.69 -4.15 -8.49
CA CYS A 35 -16.39 -3.93 -7.23
C CYS A 35 -17.89 -4.34 -7.28
N ASP A 36 -18.39 -4.83 -8.41
CA ASP A 36 -19.80 -5.21 -8.61
C ASP A 36 -20.78 -4.12 -8.14
N MET A 37 -20.43 -2.85 -8.36
CA MET A 37 -21.29 -1.72 -7.98
C MET A 37 -22.48 -1.62 -8.93
N LYS A 38 -23.67 -1.48 -8.36
CA LYS A 38 -24.96 -1.42 -9.06
C LYS A 38 -25.64 -0.08 -8.78
N GLU A 39 -26.56 0.29 -9.66
CA GLU A 39 -27.41 1.46 -9.45
C GLU A 39 -28.13 1.35 -8.09
N ASN A 40 -28.21 2.46 -7.37
CA ASN A 40 -28.73 2.59 -6.00
C ASN A 40 -27.91 1.91 -4.91
N ASP A 41 -26.74 1.35 -5.18
CA ASP A 41 -25.82 0.93 -4.13
C ASP A 41 -25.42 2.11 -3.23
N ARG A 42 -25.12 1.81 -1.99
CA ARG A 42 -24.59 2.77 -1.02
C ARG A 42 -23.16 2.38 -0.72
N ILE A 43 -22.24 3.31 -0.94
CA ILE A 43 -20.81 3.01 -0.83
C ILE A 43 -20.12 4.00 0.09
N MET A 44 -19.11 3.52 0.78
CA MET A 44 -18.19 4.35 1.57
C MET A 44 -16.76 3.87 1.35
N TYR A 45 -15.86 4.80 1.14
CA TYR A 45 -14.42 4.58 1.32
C TYR A 45 -13.93 5.52 2.42
N PHE A 46 -13.38 4.98 3.51
CA PHE A 46 -12.79 5.82 4.55
C PHE A 46 -11.50 6.45 4.01
N THR A 47 -11.60 7.71 3.64
CA THR A 47 -10.55 8.48 2.98
C THR A 47 -10.64 9.95 3.36
N THR A 48 -9.60 10.71 3.04
CA THR A 48 -9.61 12.18 3.10
C THR A 48 -9.61 12.77 1.70
N CYS A 49 -10.02 14.05 1.56
CA CYS A 49 -9.98 14.75 0.27
C CYS A 49 -8.56 14.88 -0.31
N GLY A 50 -7.51 14.73 0.51
CA GLY A 50 -6.11 14.76 0.08
C GLY A 50 -5.56 13.42 -0.39
N TRP A 51 -6.34 12.34 -0.32
CA TRP A 51 -5.95 11.02 -0.81
C TRP A 51 -6.70 10.67 -2.10
N MET A 52 -6.01 10.07 -3.10
CA MET A 52 -6.60 9.79 -4.41
C MET A 52 -7.85 8.88 -4.36
N MET A 53 -8.03 8.11 -3.29
CA MET A 53 -9.26 7.32 -3.10
C MET A 53 -10.51 8.18 -2.98
N TRP A 54 -10.41 9.45 -2.59
CA TRP A 54 -11.50 10.40 -2.68
C TRP A 54 -11.93 10.62 -4.13
N ASN A 55 -10.99 10.84 -5.03
CA ASN A 55 -11.26 11.04 -6.46
C ASN A 55 -11.93 9.80 -7.07
N TRP A 56 -11.43 8.61 -6.73
CA TRP A 56 -11.99 7.34 -7.14
C TRP A 56 -13.43 7.15 -6.63
N MET A 57 -13.66 7.42 -5.34
CA MET A 57 -15.00 7.30 -4.72
C MET A 57 -16.00 8.29 -5.31
N VAL A 58 -15.63 9.56 -5.49
CA VAL A 58 -16.54 10.59 -6.07
C VAL A 58 -16.96 10.23 -7.49
N THR A 59 -16.07 9.64 -8.28
CA THR A 59 -16.39 9.23 -9.65
C THR A 59 -17.44 8.11 -9.70
N ALA A 60 -17.65 7.36 -8.61
CA ALA A 60 -18.68 6.33 -8.53
C ALA A 60 -20.12 6.90 -8.66
N LEU A 61 -20.32 8.19 -8.46
CA LEU A 61 -21.59 8.87 -8.77
C LEU A 61 -22.02 8.66 -10.24
N ALA A 62 -21.07 8.48 -11.16
CA ALA A 62 -21.38 8.14 -12.56
C ALA A 62 -22.03 6.74 -12.71
N SER A 63 -21.93 5.88 -11.72
CA SER A 63 -22.62 4.59 -11.64
C SER A 63 -23.94 4.66 -10.89
N LYS A 64 -24.44 5.87 -10.59
CA LYS A 64 -25.70 6.15 -9.89
C LYS A 64 -25.78 5.53 -8.48
N VAL A 65 -24.65 5.48 -7.81
CA VAL A 65 -24.56 5.04 -6.39
C VAL A 65 -24.73 6.22 -5.45
N THR A 66 -25.08 5.95 -4.20
CA THR A 66 -25.08 6.94 -3.11
C THR A 66 -23.74 6.87 -2.38
N LEU A 67 -23.06 8.01 -2.26
CA LEU A 67 -21.86 8.12 -1.43
C LEU A 67 -22.26 8.38 0.02
N VAL A 68 -21.74 7.57 0.93
CA VAL A 68 -21.80 7.83 2.38
C VAL A 68 -20.47 8.41 2.79
N LEU A 69 -20.49 9.62 3.31
CA LEU A 69 -19.31 10.37 3.73
C LEU A 69 -19.24 10.41 5.25
N TYR A 70 -18.05 10.21 5.78
CA TYR A 70 -17.79 10.31 7.21
C TYR A 70 -16.56 11.19 7.46
N GLU A 71 -16.75 12.23 8.26
CA GLU A 71 -15.66 13.07 8.76
C GLU A 71 -15.48 12.80 10.24
N GLY A 72 -14.31 12.29 10.61
CA GLY A 72 -13.98 11.94 11.98
C GLY A 72 -12.92 10.86 12.09
N SER A 73 -12.60 10.51 13.31
CA SER A 73 -11.67 9.42 13.59
C SER A 73 -12.33 8.06 13.33
N PRO A 74 -11.66 7.09 12.68
CA PRO A 74 -12.22 5.77 12.43
C PRO A 74 -12.32 4.89 13.69
N ILE A 75 -11.78 5.37 14.81
CA ILE A 75 -11.74 4.64 16.09
C ILE A 75 -12.38 5.43 17.24
N PHE A 76 -12.94 6.61 17.00
CA PHE A 76 -13.60 7.42 18.01
C PHE A 76 -15.03 7.75 17.55
N PRO A 77 -16.04 7.71 18.43
CA PRO A 77 -15.99 7.47 19.88
C PRO A 77 -15.70 6.01 20.28
N ASN A 78 -15.76 5.08 19.34
CA ASN A 78 -15.43 3.68 19.56
C ASN A 78 -14.87 3.04 18.26
N PRO A 79 -14.11 1.95 18.36
CA PRO A 79 -13.51 1.29 17.17
C PRO A 79 -14.50 0.65 16.19
N LEU A 80 -15.79 0.56 16.53
CA LEU A 80 -16.84 0.01 15.65
C LEU A 80 -17.56 1.08 14.84
N ILE A 81 -17.28 2.37 15.03
CA ILE A 81 -18.04 3.48 14.43
C ILE A 81 -18.23 3.35 12.91
N LEU A 82 -17.22 2.93 12.16
CA LEU A 82 -17.36 2.75 10.71
C LEU A 82 -18.24 1.55 10.35
N PHE A 83 -18.25 0.51 11.18
CA PHE A 83 -19.13 -0.65 11.02
C PHE A 83 -20.58 -0.34 11.42
N GLU A 84 -20.78 0.46 12.44
CA GLU A 84 -22.09 0.99 12.81
C GLU A 84 -22.70 1.82 11.65
N ILE A 85 -21.89 2.66 11.02
CA ILE A 85 -22.30 3.39 9.82
C ILE A 85 -22.59 2.43 8.67
N ALA A 86 -21.72 1.44 8.44
CA ALA A 86 -21.91 0.46 7.37
C ALA A 86 -23.25 -0.30 7.49
N GLU A 87 -23.62 -0.72 8.70
CA GLU A 87 -24.89 -1.40 8.97
C GLU A 87 -26.08 -0.43 8.85
N LYS A 88 -26.02 0.72 9.52
CA LYS A 88 -27.10 1.72 9.53
C LYS A 88 -27.42 2.23 8.14
N GLU A 89 -26.39 2.54 7.37
CA GLU A 89 -26.51 3.06 6.01
C GLU A 89 -26.68 1.95 4.96
N ARG A 90 -26.70 0.67 5.37
CA ARG A 90 -26.85 -0.50 4.49
C ARG A 90 -25.84 -0.47 3.35
N LEU A 91 -24.57 -0.29 3.66
CA LEU A 91 -23.53 -0.24 2.64
C LEU A 91 -23.45 -1.55 1.86
N SER A 92 -23.35 -1.45 0.55
CA SER A 92 -23.01 -2.59 -0.33
C SER A 92 -21.51 -2.71 -0.57
N PHE A 93 -20.79 -1.60 -0.46
CA PHE A 93 -19.34 -1.50 -0.58
C PHE A 93 -18.78 -0.68 0.57
N PHE A 94 -17.76 -1.21 1.24
CA PHE A 94 -17.00 -0.49 2.26
C PHE A 94 -15.51 -0.64 2.00
N GLY A 95 -14.78 0.47 1.97
CA GLY A 95 -13.33 0.50 1.76
C GLY A 95 -12.59 1.20 2.90
N ALA A 96 -11.42 0.66 3.25
CA ALA A 96 -10.54 1.24 4.26
C ALA A 96 -9.07 0.91 3.97
N SER A 97 -8.14 1.52 4.71
CA SER A 97 -6.72 1.17 4.58
C SER A 97 -6.40 -0.17 5.23
N ALA A 98 -5.36 -0.85 4.73
CA ALA A 98 -4.85 -2.09 5.33
C ALA A 98 -4.44 -1.89 6.79
N LYS A 99 -3.87 -0.71 7.12
CA LYS A 99 -3.51 -0.36 8.51
C LYS A 99 -4.71 -0.27 9.45
N TYR A 100 -5.85 0.25 8.96
CA TYR A 100 -7.08 0.26 9.76
C TYR A 100 -7.52 -1.16 10.11
N ILE A 101 -7.54 -2.07 9.12
CA ILE A 101 -7.89 -3.48 9.33
C ILE A 101 -6.93 -4.14 10.33
N ASP A 102 -5.62 -3.92 10.17
CA ASP A 102 -4.62 -4.48 11.09
C ASP A 102 -4.77 -3.94 12.51
N SER A 103 -5.08 -2.66 12.67
CA SER A 103 -5.31 -2.07 13.99
C SER A 103 -6.49 -2.69 14.72
N LEU A 104 -7.58 -2.95 14.02
CA LEU A 104 -8.77 -3.62 14.57
C LEU A 104 -8.47 -5.08 14.97
N ASN A 105 -7.69 -5.78 14.16
CA ASN A 105 -7.25 -7.14 14.47
C ASN A 105 -6.40 -7.17 15.75
N LYS A 106 -5.46 -6.22 15.90
CA LYS A 106 -4.60 -6.11 17.10
C LYS A 106 -5.38 -5.88 18.38
N ILE A 107 -6.42 -5.06 18.34
CA ILE A 107 -7.31 -4.80 19.49
C ILE A 107 -8.44 -5.83 19.60
N LYS A 108 -8.43 -6.88 18.78
CA LYS A 108 -9.35 -8.02 18.80
C LYS A 108 -10.84 -7.64 18.69
N ILE A 109 -11.14 -6.60 17.92
CA ILE A 109 -12.53 -6.18 17.64
C ILE A 109 -13.22 -7.21 16.74
N ARG A 110 -14.50 -7.49 17.02
CA ARG A 110 -15.34 -8.43 16.29
C ARG A 110 -16.64 -7.76 15.85
N PRO A 111 -16.66 -7.09 14.69
CA PRO A 111 -17.85 -6.37 14.24
C PRO A 111 -19.10 -7.24 14.09
N ASN A 112 -18.94 -8.52 13.66
CA ASN A 112 -20.05 -9.45 13.45
C ASN A 112 -20.76 -9.92 14.72
N GLU A 113 -20.23 -9.66 15.92
CA GLU A 113 -20.94 -9.90 17.17
C GLU A 113 -22.10 -8.92 17.40
N LYS A 114 -22.06 -7.74 16.73
CA LYS A 114 -23.06 -6.67 16.87
C LYS A 114 -23.82 -6.35 15.59
N HIS A 115 -23.26 -6.72 14.42
CA HIS A 115 -23.75 -6.33 13.11
C HIS A 115 -23.81 -7.53 12.18
N SER A 116 -24.81 -7.60 11.31
CA SER A 116 -25.00 -8.70 10.36
C SER A 116 -24.45 -8.43 8.96
N PHE A 117 -24.29 -7.15 8.60
CA PHE A 117 -23.78 -6.68 7.30
C PHE A 117 -24.50 -7.30 6.09
N ASN A 118 -25.83 -7.47 6.17
CA ASN A 118 -26.62 -8.20 5.16
C ASN A 118 -26.45 -7.62 3.74
N ASN A 119 -26.29 -6.31 3.62
CA ASN A 119 -26.13 -5.64 2.33
C ASN A 119 -24.68 -5.59 1.83
N LEU A 120 -23.69 -5.79 2.71
CA LEU A 120 -22.29 -5.63 2.37
C LEU A 120 -21.80 -6.79 1.50
N ARG A 121 -21.43 -6.51 0.26
CA ARG A 121 -20.93 -7.46 -0.72
C ARG A 121 -19.43 -7.38 -0.90
N VAL A 122 -18.85 -6.18 -0.79
CA VAL A 122 -17.42 -5.95 -1.00
C VAL A 122 -16.83 -5.19 0.18
N PHE A 123 -15.71 -5.69 0.67
CA PHE A 123 -14.84 -4.97 1.59
C PHE A 123 -13.48 -4.76 0.92
N ALA A 124 -13.12 -3.50 0.63
CA ALA A 124 -11.91 -3.17 -0.11
C ALA A 124 -10.80 -2.62 0.80
N SER A 125 -9.56 -2.89 0.42
CA SER A 125 -8.38 -2.43 1.16
C SER A 125 -7.26 -1.99 0.24
N THR A 126 -6.62 -0.85 0.57
CA THR A 126 -5.43 -0.33 -0.11
C THR A 126 -4.57 0.54 0.80
N GLY A 127 -3.54 1.17 0.24
CA GLY A 127 -2.60 2.07 0.93
C GLY A 127 -1.32 1.40 1.39
N SER A 128 -1.37 0.12 1.68
CA SER A 128 -0.23 -0.79 1.90
C SER A 128 -0.68 -2.23 1.61
N PRO A 129 0.26 -3.18 1.44
CA PRO A 129 -0.09 -4.58 1.28
C PRO A 129 -0.95 -5.10 2.45
N LEU A 130 -2.02 -5.81 2.15
CA LEU A 130 -2.88 -6.41 3.17
C LEU A 130 -2.24 -7.71 3.68
N ALA A 131 -1.90 -7.75 4.96
CA ALA A 131 -1.24 -8.90 5.56
C ALA A 131 -2.15 -10.16 5.52
N PRO A 132 -1.61 -11.37 5.31
CA PRO A 132 -2.39 -12.62 5.26
C PRO A 132 -3.32 -12.82 6.47
N LYS A 133 -2.87 -12.51 7.68
CA LYS A 133 -3.67 -12.58 8.91
C LYS A 133 -4.90 -11.66 8.90
N SER A 134 -4.86 -10.56 8.14
CA SER A 134 -5.98 -9.63 8.01
C SER A 134 -7.10 -10.22 7.16
N TYR A 135 -6.79 -11.12 6.21
CA TYR A 135 -7.81 -11.91 5.48
C TYR A 135 -8.57 -12.83 6.45
N ASP A 136 -7.84 -13.57 7.30
CA ASP A 136 -8.46 -14.44 8.31
C ASP A 136 -9.36 -13.63 9.25
N TRP A 137 -8.89 -12.45 9.67
CA TRP A 137 -9.65 -11.59 10.55
C TRP A 137 -10.95 -11.11 9.89
N VAL A 138 -10.90 -10.65 8.63
CA VAL A 138 -12.09 -10.18 7.90
C VAL A 138 -13.13 -11.28 7.78
N TYR A 139 -12.75 -12.48 7.32
CA TYR A 139 -13.67 -13.60 7.15
C TYR A 139 -14.20 -14.16 8.46
N SER A 140 -13.45 -14.05 9.56
CA SER A 140 -13.87 -14.51 10.88
C SER A 140 -14.72 -13.48 11.64
N ASN A 141 -14.49 -12.19 11.42
CA ASN A 141 -15.02 -11.12 12.29
C ASN A 141 -15.90 -10.09 11.58
N ILE A 142 -15.98 -10.12 10.26
CA ILE A 142 -16.91 -9.27 9.50
C ILE A 142 -17.98 -10.14 8.85
N LYS A 143 -17.64 -10.86 7.77
CA LYS A 143 -18.59 -11.66 7.02
C LYS A 143 -17.89 -12.74 6.21
N LYS A 144 -18.44 -13.98 6.21
CA LYS A 144 -17.82 -15.12 5.51
C LYS A 144 -18.00 -15.07 3.99
N ASP A 145 -19.12 -14.54 3.51
CA ASP A 145 -19.52 -14.46 2.09
C ASP A 145 -19.33 -13.06 1.52
N ILE A 146 -18.18 -12.46 1.79
CA ILE A 146 -17.82 -11.14 1.29
C ILE A 146 -16.65 -11.21 0.31
N GLN A 147 -16.66 -10.42 -0.75
CA GLN A 147 -15.48 -10.20 -1.56
C GLN A 147 -14.50 -9.29 -0.79
N LEU A 148 -13.42 -9.85 -0.26
CA LEU A 148 -12.32 -9.05 0.27
C LEU A 148 -11.41 -8.64 -0.89
N SER A 149 -11.52 -7.38 -1.30
CA SER A 149 -10.80 -6.83 -2.44
C SER A 149 -9.58 -6.05 -1.96
N SER A 150 -8.42 -6.69 -1.90
CA SER A 150 -7.15 -5.96 -1.83
C SER A 150 -6.85 -5.35 -3.19
N ILE A 151 -6.44 -4.08 -3.22
CA ILE A 151 -6.17 -3.35 -4.45
C ILE A 151 -4.84 -2.61 -4.38
N SER A 152 -4.13 -2.53 -5.48
CA SER A 152 -2.91 -1.74 -5.59
C SER A 152 -2.86 -0.94 -6.89
N GLY A 153 -2.46 0.31 -6.75
CA GLY A 153 -2.31 1.26 -7.82
C GLY A 153 -1.67 2.53 -7.30
N GLY A 154 -1.92 3.66 -7.95
CA GLY A 154 -1.26 4.88 -7.53
C GLY A 154 -1.95 6.15 -7.94
N THR A 155 -1.60 7.23 -7.27
CA THR A 155 -1.93 8.58 -7.66
C THR A 155 -1.46 8.87 -9.10
N ASP A 156 -0.39 8.18 -9.51
CA ASP A 156 0.23 8.32 -10.82
C ASP A 156 -0.72 8.00 -11.97
N ILE A 157 -1.63 7.04 -11.79
CA ILE A 157 -2.67 6.68 -12.78
C ILE A 157 -4.09 6.97 -12.30
N VAL A 158 -4.24 7.48 -11.08
CA VAL A 158 -5.53 7.72 -10.37
C VAL A 158 -6.45 6.49 -10.36
N ALA A 159 -5.86 5.29 -10.35
CA ALA A 159 -6.54 4.01 -10.55
C ALA A 159 -5.73 2.85 -9.96
N CYS A 160 -6.20 1.62 -10.21
CA CYS A 160 -5.54 0.40 -9.77
C CYS A 160 -4.92 -0.37 -10.95
N PHE A 161 -3.67 -0.84 -10.79
CA PHE A 161 -3.06 -1.81 -11.69
C PHE A 161 -3.60 -3.22 -11.44
N VAL A 162 -3.75 -3.57 -10.16
CA VAL A 162 -4.23 -4.88 -9.73
C VAL A 162 -5.39 -4.72 -8.76
N HIS A 163 -6.40 -5.57 -8.90
CA HIS A 163 -7.69 -5.37 -8.28
C HIS A 163 -8.36 -6.67 -7.83
N GLY A 164 -9.41 -6.55 -7.02
CA GLY A 164 -10.34 -7.64 -6.74
C GLY A 164 -11.18 -8.00 -7.97
N ASN A 165 -11.80 -9.17 -7.93
CA ASN A 165 -12.70 -9.63 -8.99
C ASN A 165 -13.80 -10.53 -8.38
N PRO A 166 -15.09 -10.20 -8.55
CA PRO A 166 -16.19 -10.98 -7.96
C PRO A 166 -16.31 -12.40 -8.52
N CYS A 167 -15.71 -12.68 -9.69
CA CYS A 167 -15.76 -13.99 -10.36
C CYS A 167 -14.58 -14.90 -10.00
N LEU A 168 -13.61 -14.42 -9.23
CA LEU A 168 -12.40 -15.16 -8.87
C LEU A 168 -12.33 -15.41 -7.36
N PRO A 169 -11.75 -16.56 -6.92
CA PRO A 169 -11.54 -16.81 -5.51
C PRO A 169 -10.55 -15.80 -4.91
N VAL A 170 -10.81 -15.43 -3.66
CA VAL A 170 -9.85 -14.62 -2.87
C VAL A 170 -8.83 -15.57 -2.24
N LYS A 171 -7.56 -15.38 -2.56
CA LYS A 171 -6.44 -16.08 -1.94
C LYS A 171 -5.75 -15.19 -0.93
N LYS A 172 -5.42 -15.78 0.22
CA LYS A 172 -4.80 -15.05 1.33
C LYS A 172 -3.44 -14.44 0.93
N GLY A 173 -3.32 -13.12 1.08
CA GLY A 173 -2.09 -12.38 0.76
C GLY A 173 -1.92 -12.02 -0.71
N GLU A 174 -2.86 -12.40 -1.59
CA GLU A 174 -2.83 -12.12 -3.01
C GLU A 174 -3.88 -11.10 -3.41
N ILE A 175 -3.60 -10.31 -4.45
CA ILE A 175 -4.58 -9.50 -5.17
C ILE A 175 -5.03 -10.31 -6.38
N GLN A 176 -6.33 -10.42 -6.59
CA GLN A 176 -6.94 -11.45 -7.42
C GLN A 176 -6.53 -11.42 -8.90
N CYS A 177 -6.34 -10.23 -9.50
CA CYS A 177 -6.00 -10.13 -10.93
C CYS A 177 -5.51 -8.73 -11.33
N SER A 178 -5.00 -8.62 -12.56
CA SER A 178 -4.83 -7.33 -13.24
C SER A 178 -6.16 -6.61 -13.40
N SER A 179 -6.14 -5.29 -13.34
CA SER A 179 -7.31 -4.47 -13.65
C SER A 179 -7.70 -4.67 -15.14
N LEU A 180 -8.97 -4.89 -15.40
CA LEU A 180 -9.47 -5.18 -16.77
C LEU A 180 -8.96 -4.15 -17.79
N GLY A 181 -8.51 -4.62 -18.94
CA GLY A 181 -7.95 -3.78 -20.00
C GLY A 181 -6.51 -3.31 -19.74
N MET A 182 -5.86 -3.79 -18.68
CA MET A 182 -4.46 -3.51 -18.36
C MET A 182 -3.65 -4.80 -18.38
N ASP A 183 -2.59 -4.85 -19.18
CA ASP A 183 -1.65 -5.98 -19.23
C ASP A 183 -0.52 -5.75 -18.21
N VAL A 184 -0.84 -6.03 -16.96
CA VAL A 184 0.08 -5.88 -15.82
C VAL A 184 0.93 -7.14 -15.68
N GLN A 185 2.24 -6.97 -15.55
CA GLN A 185 3.20 -8.05 -15.47
C GLN A 185 4.27 -7.75 -14.42
N SER A 186 4.94 -8.80 -13.95
CA SER A 186 6.18 -8.72 -13.16
C SER A 186 7.38 -8.91 -14.09
N TRP A 187 8.31 -7.94 -14.15
CA TRP A 187 9.49 -8.01 -15.04
C TRP A 187 10.80 -7.98 -14.28
N GLY A 188 11.76 -8.79 -14.76
CA GLY A 188 13.15 -8.72 -14.36
C GLY A 188 13.86 -7.48 -14.92
N ASP A 189 15.07 -7.20 -14.42
CA ASP A 189 15.89 -6.09 -14.93
C ASP A 189 16.28 -6.26 -16.41
N ASP A 190 16.28 -7.49 -16.89
CA ASP A 190 16.51 -7.85 -18.30
C ASP A 190 15.29 -7.61 -19.22
N GLY A 191 14.17 -7.15 -18.67
CA GLY A 191 12.93 -6.90 -19.40
C GLY A 191 12.10 -8.16 -19.69
N ASN A 192 12.43 -9.30 -19.10
CA ASN A 192 11.66 -10.52 -19.22
C ASN A 192 10.59 -10.65 -18.14
N ARG A 193 9.41 -11.17 -18.53
CA ARG A 193 8.32 -11.47 -17.59
C ARG A 193 8.71 -12.59 -16.63
N LEU A 194 8.40 -12.41 -15.36
CA LEU A 194 8.67 -13.35 -14.29
C LEU A 194 7.38 -13.90 -13.69
N PHE A 195 7.35 -15.21 -13.42
CA PHE A 195 6.27 -15.85 -12.67
C PHE A 195 6.82 -16.43 -11.36
N ASN A 196 6.06 -16.29 -10.28
CA ASN A 196 6.40 -16.75 -8.92
C ASN A 196 7.75 -16.21 -8.42
N LYS A 197 8.22 -15.13 -9.00
CA LYS A 197 9.44 -14.43 -8.61
C LYS A 197 9.19 -12.94 -8.54
N PRO A 198 9.82 -12.24 -7.58
CA PRO A 198 9.67 -10.81 -7.46
C PRO A 198 10.33 -10.08 -8.64
N GLY A 199 9.64 -9.04 -9.14
CA GLY A 199 10.10 -8.18 -10.23
C GLY A 199 9.40 -6.84 -10.21
N GLU A 200 9.71 -5.99 -11.16
CA GLU A 200 9.12 -4.68 -11.33
C GLU A 200 7.68 -4.77 -11.87
N LEU A 201 6.75 -4.05 -11.28
CA LEU A 201 5.42 -3.90 -11.83
C LEU A 201 5.48 -3.05 -13.10
N VAL A 202 5.09 -3.64 -14.23
CA VAL A 202 4.95 -2.96 -15.50
C VAL A 202 3.54 -3.11 -16.06
N CYS A 203 3.13 -2.17 -16.92
CA CYS A 203 1.93 -2.29 -17.74
C CYS A 203 2.36 -2.17 -19.21
N THR A 204 2.17 -3.26 -19.98
CA THR A 204 2.75 -3.38 -21.31
C THR A 204 1.86 -2.82 -22.41
N ASN A 205 0.59 -2.53 -22.11
CA ASN A 205 -0.33 -1.88 -23.03
C ASN A 205 -0.73 -0.48 -22.54
N SER A 206 -1.32 0.30 -23.43
CA SER A 206 -1.95 1.57 -23.08
C SER A 206 -3.24 1.33 -22.29
N PHE A 207 -3.59 2.26 -21.40
CA PHE A 207 -4.79 2.20 -20.57
C PHE A 207 -5.46 3.58 -20.48
N PRO A 208 -6.78 3.64 -20.20
CA PRO A 208 -7.55 4.89 -20.31
C PRO A 208 -7.08 6.02 -19.39
N SER A 209 -6.63 5.69 -18.17
CA SER A 209 -6.21 6.67 -17.16
C SER A 209 -4.71 7.02 -17.20
N ILE A 210 -4.02 6.69 -18.29
CA ILE A 210 -2.65 7.18 -18.46
C ILE A 210 -2.62 8.71 -18.34
N PRO A 211 -1.73 9.31 -17.52
CA PRO A 211 -1.69 10.76 -17.36
C PRO A 211 -1.39 11.49 -18.67
N LEU A 212 -1.89 12.71 -18.79
CA LEU A 212 -1.53 13.61 -19.89
C LEU A 212 -0.09 14.12 -19.80
N GLY A 213 0.52 14.03 -18.62
CA GLY A 213 1.88 14.46 -18.33
C GLY A 213 2.00 15.09 -16.95
N PHE A 214 3.12 15.75 -16.68
CA PHE A 214 3.29 16.56 -15.48
C PHE A 214 3.12 18.03 -15.79
N TRP A 215 2.54 18.77 -14.85
CA TRP A 215 2.44 20.24 -15.00
C TRP A 215 3.83 20.88 -15.08
N ASN A 216 4.01 21.81 -16.01
CA ASN A 216 5.29 22.49 -16.27
C ASN A 216 6.47 21.52 -16.51
N ASP A 217 6.24 20.48 -17.32
CA ASP A 217 7.27 19.53 -17.75
C ASP A 217 7.64 19.75 -19.22
N ASP A 218 8.80 20.38 -19.45
CA ASP A 218 9.26 20.68 -20.81
C ASP A 218 9.45 19.39 -21.62
N LYS A 219 8.66 19.25 -22.70
CA LYS A 219 8.66 18.10 -23.63
C LYS A 219 8.49 16.75 -22.92
N ASP A 220 7.75 16.73 -21.80
CA ASP A 220 7.48 15.53 -21.00
C ASP A 220 8.74 14.80 -20.49
N LYS A 221 9.84 15.52 -20.30
CA LYS A 221 11.12 14.91 -19.91
C LYS A 221 11.05 14.20 -18.57
N ARG A 222 10.45 14.83 -17.56
CA ARG A 222 10.31 14.23 -16.22
C ARG A 222 9.30 13.09 -16.24
N PHE A 223 8.23 13.23 -17.01
CA PHE A 223 7.20 12.19 -17.18
C PHE A 223 7.80 10.94 -17.84
N LYS A 224 8.49 11.09 -18.96
CA LYS A 224 9.16 9.99 -19.66
C LYS A 224 10.20 9.33 -18.78
N LYS A 225 11.01 10.12 -18.07
CA LYS A 225 12.00 9.61 -17.12
C LYS A 225 11.37 8.81 -16.00
N ALA A 226 10.23 9.24 -15.48
CA ALA A 226 9.58 8.59 -14.34
C ALA A 226 9.01 7.21 -14.67
N TYR A 227 8.49 7.02 -15.89
CA TYR A 227 7.70 5.82 -16.20
C TYR A 227 8.19 5.01 -17.40
N PHE A 228 9.05 5.56 -18.27
CA PHE A 228 9.45 4.93 -19.53
C PHE A 228 10.97 4.84 -19.74
N GLU A 229 11.79 5.28 -18.78
CA GLU A 229 13.26 5.24 -18.91
C GLU A 229 13.81 3.85 -18.70
N LYS A 230 13.25 3.08 -17.73
CA LYS A 230 13.76 1.75 -17.39
C LYS A 230 13.48 0.73 -18.50
N TYR A 231 12.27 0.74 -19.05
CA TYR A 231 11.86 -0.13 -20.14
C TYR A 231 11.25 0.73 -21.25
N ASN A 232 11.85 0.68 -22.43
CA ASN A 232 11.45 1.58 -23.52
C ASN A 232 9.99 1.36 -23.93
N ASN A 233 9.20 2.44 -23.89
CA ASN A 233 7.76 2.49 -24.20
C ASN A 233 6.87 1.57 -23.33
N ILE A 234 7.37 1.06 -22.20
CA ILE A 234 6.60 0.26 -21.25
C ILE A 234 6.45 1.05 -19.95
N TRP A 235 5.22 1.13 -19.45
CA TRP A 235 4.99 1.78 -18.16
C TRP A 235 5.64 1.00 -17.04
N HIS A 236 6.59 1.61 -16.37
CA HIS A 236 7.24 1.10 -15.16
C HIS A 236 6.73 1.89 -13.95
N HIS A 237 6.05 1.21 -13.01
CA HIS A 237 5.40 1.91 -11.91
C HIS A 237 6.32 2.19 -10.72
N GLY A 238 7.31 1.35 -10.52
CA GLY A 238 8.21 1.41 -9.37
C GLY A 238 7.65 0.73 -8.12
N ASP A 239 6.75 -0.23 -8.30
CA ASP A 239 6.37 -1.22 -7.29
C ASP A 239 7.04 -2.56 -7.61
N PHE A 240 7.39 -3.31 -6.55
CA PHE A 240 7.98 -4.63 -6.65
C PHE A 240 6.91 -5.68 -6.33
N VAL A 241 6.68 -6.60 -7.27
CA VAL A 241 5.54 -7.52 -7.20
C VAL A 241 5.95 -8.94 -7.61
N ILE A 242 5.19 -9.92 -7.14
CA ILE A 242 5.24 -11.30 -7.65
C ILE A 242 3.94 -11.53 -8.44
N GLU A 243 4.05 -11.88 -9.70
CA GLU A 243 2.96 -12.42 -10.50
C GLU A 243 2.94 -13.94 -10.34
N THR A 244 1.80 -14.49 -9.94
CA THR A 244 1.66 -15.94 -9.70
C THR A 244 1.19 -16.67 -10.97
N ASP A 245 1.35 -18.00 -11.00
CA ASP A 245 0.83 -18.83 -12.10
C ASP A 245 -0.70 -18.74 -12.27
N SER A 246 -1.42 -18.28 -11.25
CA SER A 246 -2.86 -18.03 -11.32
C SER A 246 -3.22 -16.61 -11.78
N ASN A 247 -2.26 -15.83 -12.28
CA ASN A 247 -2.39 -14.42 -12.65
C ASN A 247 -2.88 -13.51 -11.52
N SER A 248 -2.65 -13.88 -10.27
CA SER A 248 -2.79 -13.03 -9.11
C SER A 248 -1.46 -12.35 -8.78
N PHE A 249 -1.50 -11.34 -7.89
CA PHE A 249 -0.31 -10.54 -7.57
C PHE A 249 -0.08 -10.44 -6.08
N ILE A 250 1.19 -10.50 -5.67
CA ILE A 250 1.64 -10.20 -4.32
C ILE A 250 2.48 -8.93 -4.40
N VAL A 251 2.10 -7.89 -3.67
CA VAL A 251 2.86 -6.63 -3.63
C VAL A 251 3.91 -6.72 -2.53
N GLU A 252 5.17 -6.53 -2.92
CA GLU A 252 6.34 -6.62 -2.05
C GLU A 252 6.86 -5.25 -1.59
N GLY A 253 6.26 -4.17 -2.07
CA GLY A 253 6.58 -2.79 -1.70
C GLY A 253 7.05 -1.94 -2.87
N ARG A 254 7.72 -0.84 -2.54
CA ARG A 254 8.29 0.07 -3.55
C ARG A 254 9.65 -0.43 -4.03
N SER A 255 9.89 -0.37 -5.34
CA SER A 255 11.19 -0.76 -5.93
C SER A 255 12.35 0.09 -5.41
N ASP A 256 12.12 1.38 -5.17
CA ASP A 256 13.13 2.31 -4.66
C ASP A 256 13.42 2.12 -3.15
N ALA A 257 12.53 1.44 -2.41
CA ALA A 257 12.72 1.02 -1.03
C ALA A 257 13.21 -0.43 -0.89
N THR A 258 13.34 -1.17 -2.00
CA THR A 258 13.83 -2.56 -2.01
C THR A 258 15.22 -2.65 -1.39
N LEU A 259 15.41 -3.66 -0.54
CA LEU A 259 16.67 -3.97 0.12
C LEU A 259 17.51 -4.87 -0.81
N ASN A 260 18.84 -4.79 -0.71
CA ASN A 260 19.73 -5.55 -1.61
C ASN A 260 20.94 -6.14 -0.88
N PRO A 261 20.77 -6.88 0.23
CA PRO A 261 21.89 -7.50 0.94
C PRO A 261 22.49 -8.65 0.12
N GLY A 262 23.80 -8.63 -0.10
CA GLY A 262 24.50 -9.64 -0.89
C GLY A 262 24.02 -9.72 -2.33
N GLY A 263 23.56 -8.63 -2.93
CA GLY A 263 23.10 -8.57 -4.32
C GLY A 263 21.71 -9.18 -4.57
N ILE A 264 20.96 -9.52 -3.50
CA ILE A 264 19.62 -10.11 -3.64
C ILE A 264 18.56 -9.06 -3.26
N ARG A 265 17.65 -8.77 -4.18
CA ARG A 265 16.52 -7.87 -3.94
C ARG A 265 15.51 -8.51 -2.99
N ILE A 266 15.17 -7.77 -1.93
CA ILE A 266 14.22 -8.15 -0.89
C ILE A 266 13.20 -7.04 -0.76
N GLY A 267 11.92 -7.37 -0.87
CA GLY A 267 10.83 -6.43 -0.61
C GLY A 267 10.68 -6.14 0.89
N THR A 268 10.51 -4.88 1.27
CA THR A 268 10.33 -4.51 2.69
C THR A 268 9.10 -5.16 3.30
N ALA A 269 8.05 -5.39 2.50
CA ALA A 269 6.83 -6.06 2.95
C ALA A 269 7.04 -7.50 3.41
N GLU A 270 8.07 -8.20 2.88
CA GLU A 270 8.43 -9.56 3.32
C GLU A 270 8.84 -9.56 4.80
N ILE A 271 9.61 -8.55 5.21
CA ILE A 271 10.03 -8.37 6.61
C ILE A 271 8.85 -7.91 7.47
N TYR A 272 8.07 -6.92 7.00
CA TYR A 272 6.95 -6.38 7.77
C TYR A 272 5.90 -7.44 8.12
N ARG A 273 5.56 -8.33 7.17
CA ARG A 273 4.63 -9.45 7.41
C ARG A 273 5.05 -10.34 8.59
N GLN A 274 6.35 -10.56 8.78
CA GLN A 274 6.85 -11.40 9.87
C GLN A 274 6.86 -10.65 11.20
N VAL A 275 7.29 -9.40 11.18
CA VAL A 275 7.51 -8.60 12.38
C VAL A 275 6.21 -8.04 12.94
N GLU A 276 5.35 -7.48 12.11
CA GLU A 276 4.07 -6.90 12.52
C GLU A 276 3.03 -7.97 12.91
N SER A 277 3.33 -9.26 12.66
CA SER A 277 2.56 -10.39 13.21
C SER A 277 2.75 -10.58 14.71
N LEU A 278 3.85 -10.09 15.27
CA LEU A 278 4.15 -10.19 16.70
C LEU A 278 3.29 -9.19 17.47
N ALA A 279 2.74 -9.64 18.61
CA ALA A 279 1.85 -8.82 19.43
C ALA A 279 2.56 -7.62 20.06
N GLU A 280 3.87 -7.73 20.28
CA GLU A 280 4.72 -6.72 20.90
C GLU A 280 5.03 -5.55 19.96
N VAL A 281 4.90 -5.75 18.64
CA VAL A 281 5.27 -4.75 17.63
C VAL A 281 4.03 -4.01 17.13
N LYS A 282 4.10 -2.68 17.19
CA LYS A 282 3.06 -1.80 16.64
C LYS A 282 3.25 -1.57 15.14
N GLU A 283 4.45 -1.13 14.75
CA GLU A 283 4.81 -0.86 13.35
C GLU A 283 6.30 -1.14 13.14
N ALA A 284 6.67 -1.40 11.88
CA ALA A 284 8.05 -1.67 11.48
C ALA A 284 8.45 -0.82 10.26
N LEU A 285 9.74 -0.47 10.19
CA LEU A 285 10.37 0.19 9.05
C LEU A 285 11.76 -0.42 8.83
N ALA A 286 12.01 -0.92 7.61
CA ALA A 286 13.29 -1.50 7.22
C ALA A 286 13.98 -0.61 6.18
N ILE A 287 15.29 -0.42 6.36
CA ILE A 287 16.13 0.23 5.36
C ILE A 287 17.36 -0.63 5.06
N GLY A 288 17.87 -0.47 3.84
CA GLY A 288 19.21 -0.94 3.49
C GLY A 288 20.24 0.13 3.81
N GLN A 289 21.18 -0.18 4.69
CA GLN A 289 22.34 0.67 4.98
C GLN A 289 23.56 0.18 4.21
N GLU A 290 24.25 1.06 3.48
CA GLU A 290 25.53 0.75 2.85
C GLU A 290 26.58 0.41 3.94
N TRP A 291 27.17 -0.76 3.87
CA TRP A 291 28.10 -1.28 4.87
C TRP A 291 29.13 -2.21 4.27
N LYS A 292 30.44 -1.89 4.42
CA LYS A 292 31.56 -2.75 3.97
C LYS A 292 31.45 -3.25 2.53
N ASN A 293 31.17 -2.35 1.59
CA ASN A 293 30.96 -2.62 0.16
C ASN A 293 29.74 -3.50 -0.17
N ASP A 294 28.79 -3.63 0.74
CA ASP A 294 27.52 -4.33 0.58
C ASP A 294 26.41 -3.52 1.27
N GLN A 295 25.24 -4.09 1.37
CA GLN A 295 24.12 -3.52 2.09
C GLN A 295 23.74 -4.41 3.28
N ARG A 296 23.55 -3.81 4.46
CA ARG A 296 22.94 -4.50 5.60
C ARG A 296 21.54 -3.97 5.90
N ILE A 297 20.68 -4.83 6.40
CA ILE A 297 19.31 -4.48 6.77
C ILE A 297 19.32 -3.89 8.19
N ILE A 298 18.73 -2.70 8.34
CA ILE A 298 18.42 -2.09 9.62
C ILE A 298 16.90 -2.06 9.78
N LEU A 299 16.41 -2.60 10.89
CA LEU A 299 15.00 -2.66 11.22
C LEU A 299 14.71 -1.72 12.40
N PHE A 300 13.86 -0.73 12.17
CA PHE A 300 13.32 0.14 13.20
C PHE A 300 11.93 -0.32 13.60
N LEU A 301 11.62 -0.27 14.89
CA LEU A 301 10.36 -0.74 15.46
C LEU A 301 9.72 0.32 16.35
N ILE A 302 8.43 0.52 16.17
CA ILE A 302 7.57 1.12 17.18
C ILE A 302 6.96 -0.04 17.96
N MET A 303 7.18 -0.05 19.26
CA MET A 303 6.67 -1.09 20.14
C MET A 303 5.26 -0.75 20.63
N GLN A 304 4.51 -1.76 21.09
CA GLN A 304 3.28 -1.54 21.84
C GLN A 304 3.59 -0.83 23.16
N GLU A 305 2.58 -0.21 23.76
CA GLU A 305 2.72 0.49 25.04
C GLU A 305 3.29 -0.44 26.13
N ASN A 306 4.23 0.08 26.89
CA ASN A 306 4.91 -0.63 27.98
C ASN A 306 5.72 -1.86 27.57
N ILE A 307 6.04 -2.02 26.29
CA ILE A 307 6.93 -3.08 25.78
C ILE A 307 8.32 -2.51 25.52
N GLU A 308 9.33 -3.12 26.16
CA GLU A 308 10.72 -2.83 25.87
C GLU A 308 11.31 -3.79 24.83
N LEU A 309 12.25 -3.29 24.04
CA LEU A 309 12.97 -4.09 23.05
C LEU A 309 14.25 -4.65 23.66
N ASP A 310 14.11 -5.72 24.42
CA ASP A 310 15.22 -6.46 25.00
C ASP A 310 15.86 -7.45 24.01
N ASP A 311 16.90 -8.14 24.41
CA ASP A 311 17.63 -9.06 23.53
C ASP A 311 16.83 -10.35 23.27
N GLU A 312 15.99 -10.81 24.18
CA GLU A 312 15.10 -11.94 23.99
C GLU A 312 14.08 -11.64 22.87
N LEU A 313 13.47 -10.48 22.90
CA LEU A 313 12.52 -10.05 21.88
C LEU A 313 13.22 -9.82 20.53
N LYS A 314 14.43 -9.25 20.50
CA LYS A 314 15.21 -9.15 19.27
C LYS A 314 15.50 -10.52 18.65
N ASP A 315 15.82 -11.52 19.47
CA ASP A 315 16.06 -12.89 18.98
C ASP A 315 14.76 -13.55 18.49
N LYS A 316 13.64 -13.36 19.19
CA LYS A 316 12.32 -13.79 18.72
C LYS A 316 11.99 -13.19 17.35
N ILE A 317 12.26 -11.91 17.14
CA ILE A 317 12.06 -11.21 15.85
C ILE A 317 12.95 -11.83 14.77
N ARG A 318 14.25 -12.04 15.05
CA ARG A 318 15.18 -12.67 14.11
C ARG A 318 14.73 -14.07 13.71
N VAL A 319 14.27 -14.87 14.66
CA VAL A 319 13.76 -16.22 14.42
C VAL A 319 12.48 -16.17 13.57
N SER A 320 11.54 -15.26 13.88
CA SER A 320 10.32 -15.06 13.10
C SER A 320 10.64 -14.73 11.62
N ILE A 321 11.54 -13.78 11.39
CA ILE A 321 11.95 -13.40 10.04
C ILE A 321 12.65 -14.55 9.31
N ARG A 322 13.57 -15.24 10.00
CA ARG A 322 14.32 -16.38 9.40
C ARG A 322 13.40 -17.49 8.96
N ASN A 323 12.40 -17.82 9.77
CA ASN A 323 11.49 -18.95 9.52
C ASN A 323 10.37 -18.58 8.53
N GLY A 324 9.87 -17.35 8.59
CA GLY A 324 8.74 -16.90 7.76
C GLY A 324 9.15 -16.30 6.42
N ALA A 325 10.43 -15.94 6.24
CA ALA A 325 10.99 -15.45 5.00
C ALA A 325 12.27 -16.20 4.63
N SER A 326 13.45 -15.73 5.04
CA SER A 326 14.70 -16.47 4.89
C SER A 326 15.80 -15.89 5.79
N PRO A 327 16.95 -16.60 5.95
CA PRO A 327 18.10 -16.06 6.67
C PRO A 327 18.64 -14.73 6.13
N ARG A 328 18.44 -14.44 4.85
CA ARG A 328 18.90 -13.19 4.20
C ARG A 328 18.07 -11.97 4.57
N HIS A 329 16.85 -12.17 5.03
CA HIS A 329 15.94 -11.11 5.51
C HIS A 329 16.25 -10.67 6.94
N VAL A 330 17.08 -11.43 7.66
CA VAL A 330 17.36 -11.17 9.07
C VAL A 330 18.15 -9.87 9.20
N PRO A 331 17.63 -8.84 9.94
CA PRO A 331 18.30 -7.56 10.06
C PRO A 331 19.59 -7.67 10.88
N ALA A 332 20.61 -6.93 10.45
CA ALA A 332 21.86 -6.80 11.17
C ALA A 332 21.67 -6.02 12.48
N LYS A 333 20.73 -5.06 12.48
CA LYS A 333 20.37 -4.29 13.67
C LYS A 333 18.86 -4.15 13.78
N ILE A 334 18.37 -4.20 15.02
CA ILE A 334 16.97 -3.98 15.39
C ILE A 334 16.96 -2.88 16.46
N LEU A 335 16.25 -1.79 16.18
CA LEU A 335 16.26 -0.56 16.99
C LEU A 335 14.83 -0.11 17.30
N LYS A 336 14.57 0.28 18.55
CA LYS A 336 13.31 0.90 18.96
C LYS A 336 13.34 2.39 18.64
N VAL A 337 12.23 2.91 18.09
CA VAL A 337 12.01 4.32 17.85
C VAL A 337 10.60 4.72 18.30
N ASN A 338 10.38 6.02 18.50
CA ASN A 338 9.10 6.52 18.99
C ASN A 338 8.07 6.71 17.87
N ASP A 339 8.49 7.09 16.67
CA ASP A 339 7.61 7.27 15.50
C ASP A 339 8.40 7.17 14.19
N PHE A 340 7.68 7.07 13.07
CA PHE A 340 8.22 7.06 11.72
C PHE A 340 7.86 8.35 10.96
N PRO A 341 8.73 8.82 10.02
CA PRO A 341 8.36 9.90 9.12
C PRO A 341 7.24 9.45 8.19
N ARG A 342 6.20 10.27 8.10
CA ARG A 342 4.99 9.97 7.31
C ARG A 342 4.72 11.07 6.30
N THR A 343 4.24 10.66 5.14
CA THR A 343 3.66 11.58 4.18
C THR A 343 2.34 12.15 4.71
N ARG A 344 1.83 13.23 4.11
CA ARG A 344 0.52 13.81 4.47
C ARG A 344 -0.65 12.84 4.31
N SER A 345 -0.50 11.78 3.52
CA SER A 345 -1.47 10.68 3.41
C SER A 345 -1.28 9.56 4.44
N GLY A 346 -0.36 9.74 5.40
CA GLY A 346 -0.10 8.80 6.49
C GLY A 346 0.81 7.61 6.12
N LYS A 347 1.35 7.56 4.89
CA LYS A 347 2.28 6.50 4.47
C LYS A 347 3.66 6.72 5.09
N ILE A 348 4.28 5.64 5.57
CA ILE A 348 5.67 5.65 6.06
C ILE A 348 6.62 5.96 4.89
N SER A 349 7.68 6.71 5.18
CA SER A 349 8.70 7.09 4.21
C SER A 349 10.03 6.42 4.54
N GLU A 350 10.24 5.18 4.07
CA GLU A 350 11.50 4.45 4.23
C GLU A 350 12.68 5.21 3.65
N LEU A 351 12.48 5.86 2.49
CA LEU A 351 13.53 6.62 1.82
C LEU A 351 13.99 7.83 2.61
N ALA A 352 13.09 8.50 3.35
CA ALA A 352 13.48 9.60 4.21
C ALA A 352 14.44 9.11 5.32
N VAL A 353 14.09 8.00 5.99
CA VAL A 353 14.95 7.41 7.01
C VAL A 353 16.29 6.93 6.41
N ARG A 354 16.24 6.22 5.26
CA ARG A 354 17.46 5.78 4.58
C ARG A 354 18.39 6.94 4.24
N ASN A 355 17.86 8.04 3.72
CA ASN A 355 18.67 9.20 3.35
C ASN A 355 19.30 9.87 4.58
N ILE A 356 18.56 10.04 5.68
CA ILE A 356 19.09 10.59 6.94
C ILE A 356 20.22 9.71 7.49
N VAL A 357 20.00 8.39 7.57
CA VAL A 357 21.01 7.44 8.07
C VAL A 357 22.29 7.49 7.20
N HIS A 358 22.17 7.76 5.90
CA HIS A 358 23.32 7.93 5.01
C HIS A 358 23.84 9.37 4.93
N LYS A 359 23.36 10.29 5.77
CA LYS A 359 23.73 11.71 5.76
C LYS A 359 23.55 12.40 4.39
N LYS A 360 22.55 11.90 3.62
CA LYS A 360 22.17 12.48 2.32
C LYS A 360 21.11 13.56 2.50
N GLU A 361 21.17 14.59 1.65
CA GLU A 361 20.20 15.68 1.67
C GLU A 361 18.78 15.19 1.37
N LEU A 362 17.81 15.62 2.18
CA LEU A 362 16.40 15.38 1.96
C LEU A 362 15.80 16.50 1.13
N LYS A 363 15.33 16.19 -0.06
CA LYS A 363 14.82 17.18 -1.03
C LYS A 363 13.36 17.57 -0.85
N ASN A 364 12.59 16.93 0.07
CA ASN A 364 11.15 17.15 0.21
C ASN A 364 10.67 16.98 1.66
N ILE A 365 11.30 17.66 2.59
CA ILE A 365 10.92 17.62 4.00
C ILE A 365 9.49 18.12 4.19
N GLU A 366 9.06 19.13 3.42
CA GLU A 366 7.71 19.70 3.46
C GLU A 366 6.59 18.75 3.00
N ALA A 367 6.92 17.64 2.34
CA ALA A 367 5.95 16.59 1.98
C ALA A 367 5.63 15.66 3.15
N LEU A 368 6.40 15.73 4.24
CA LEU A 368 6.17 14.97 5.45
C LEU A 368 5.16 15.69 6.35
N MET A 369 4.36 14.90 7.06
CA MET A 369 3.41 15.38 8.05
C MET A 369 4.12 15.73 9.38
N ASN A 370 5.17 14.99 9.71
CA ASN A 370 5.95 15.06 10.95
C ASN A 370 7.46 15.11 10.65
N PRO A 371 7.96 16.16 9.97
CA PRO A 371 9.35 16.24 9.55
C PRO A 371 10.34 16.27 10.73
N GLU A 372 9.92 16.76 11.90
CA GLU A 372 10.71 16.81 13.14
C GLU A 372 11.15 15.41 13.60
N ILE A 373 10.40 14.38 13.26
CA ILE A 373 10.73 13.01 13.66
C ILE A 373 12.02 12.49 12.99
N LEU A 374 12.47 13.14 11.93
CA LEU A 374 13.70 12.77 11.26
C LEU A 374 14.95 12.97 12.13
N ASP A 375 14.86 13.87 13.11
CA ASP A 375 15.99 14.15 14.00
C ASP A 375 16.38 12.93 14.85
N ILE A 376 15.44 12.05 15.19
CA ILE A 376 15.75 10.82 15.93
C ILE A 376 16.60 9.81 15.15
N TYR A 377 16.69 9.96 13.80
CA TYR A 377 17.47 9.08 12.93
C TYR A 377 18.84 9.64 12.57
N LYS A 378 19.12 10.89 13.00
CA LYS A 378 20.45 11.47 12.92
C LYS A 378 21.30 10.85 14.03
N ASP A 379 22.43 10.46 13.91
CA ASP A 379 23.39 10.06 14.96
C ASP A 379 22.89 8.97 15.93
N ILE A 380 22.16 7.96 15.39
CA ILE A 380 21.82 6.77 16.20
C ILE A 380 23.10 5.99 16.51
N ASP A 381 23.35 5.74 17.79
CA ASP A 381 24.50 4.97 18.26
C ASP A 381 24.59 3.61 17.55
N GLY A 382 25.74 3.42 16.91
CA GLY A 382 26.04 2.15 16.23
C GLY A 382 25.49 1.99 14.82
N LEU A 383 24.96 3.04 14.16
CA LEU A 383 24.66 3.06 12.71
C LEU A 383 25.78 3.71 11.91
#